data_2add390256917a4daa7e84c47738a37a
#
_entry.id   2add390256917a4daa7e84c47738a37a
#
_cell.length_a   1.000
_cell.length_b   1.000
_cell.length_c   1.000
_cell.angle_alpha   90.00
_cell.angle_beta   90.00
_cell.angle_gamma   90.00
#
_symmetry.space_group_name_H-M   'P 1'
#
loop_
_entity.id
_entity.type
_entity.pdbx_description
1 polymer ?
#
loop_
_entity_poly.entity_id
_entity_poly.type
_entity_poly.pdbx_seq_one_letter_code
_entity_poly.pdbx_strand_id
1 'polypeptide(L)'
;SNPMDHPRIFPNYLATKTDCDTLVNGIKITRRICGYDPVRSLITDEFSPGQAINGDNDAAILEWARNTSTTIYHPSGTCKMGKDPMAVVDPRLRVHGVGRLRVADASIMPTITSGNTNAPAIMIGEKVSDMLMEDAG
;
A
#
# COMPACT_ATOMS: atom_id res chain seq x y z
N SER A 1 29.29 -4.55 -3.51
CA SER A 1 28.37 -3.60 -2.88
C SER A 1 28.87 -3.27 -1.48
N ASN A 2 28.86 -2.03 -1.13
CA ASN A 2 29.25 -1.55 0.19
C ASN A 2 28.04 -1.68 1.13
N PRO A 3 28.14 -2.44 2.25
CA PRO A 3 27.00 -2.61 3.17
C PRO A 3 26.62 -1.33 3.93
N MET A 4 27.46 -0.29 3.86
CA MET A 4 27.19 1.01 4.47
C MET A 4 26.38 1.94 3.55
N ASP A 5 26.18 1.58 2.28
CA ASP A 5 25.35 2.36 1.37
C ASP A 5 23.86 2.19 1.72
N HIS A 6 23.11 3.28 1.63
CA HIS A 6 21.67 3.22 1.81
C HIS A 6 21.02 2.36 0.71
N PRO A 7 19.95 1.59 1.05
CA PRO A 7 19.23 0.81 0.06
C PRO A 7 18.58 1.74 -0.99
N ARG A 8 18.57 1.29 -2.23
CA ARG A 8 17.83 1.98 -3.29
C ARG A 8 16.39 1.56 -3.23
N ILE A 9 15.49 2.52 -3.02
CA ILE A 9 14.06 2.29 -2.89
C ILE A 9 13.34 2.91 -4.08
N PHE A 10 12.62 2.10 -4.85
CA PHE A 10 11.88 2.51 -6.05
C PHE A 10 10.40 2.12 -5.89
N PRO A 11 9.58 2.92 -5.18
CA PRO A 11 8.18 2.58 -4.93
C PRO A 11 7.32 2.62 -6.19
N ASN A 12 7.73 3.38 -7.20
CA ASN A 12 7.05 3.50 -8.49
C ASN A 12 5.55 3.87 -8.37
N TYR A 13 5.22 4.79 -7.46
CA TYR A 13 3.84 5.25 -7.22
C TYR A 13 3.20 5.81 -8.49
N LEU A 14 1.88 5.57 -8.66
CA LEU A 14 1.07 6.06 -9.77
C LEU A 14 1.61 5.66 -11.15
N ALA A 15 2.30 4.51 -11.24
CA ALA A 15 2.80 3.98 -12.49
C ALA A 15 1.72 3.30 -13.31
N THR A 16 0.69 2.74 -12.68
CA THR A 16 -0.40 2.06 -13.37
C THR A 16 -1.60 3.00 -13.56
N LYS A 17 -2.36 2.75 -14.65
CA LYS A 17 -3.61 3.49 -14.87
C LYS A 17 -4.60 3.29 -13.73
N THR A 18 -4.68 2.08 -13.20
CA THR A 18 -5.57 1.74 -12.08
C THR A 18 -5.26 2.59 -10.85
N ASP A 19 -3.99 2.76 -10.48
CA ASP A 19 -3.59 3.58 -9.34
C ASP A 19 -3.96 5.05 -9.56
N CYS A 20 -3.70 5.56 -10.78
CA CYS A 20 -4.05 6.93 -11.13
C CYS A 20 -5.56 7.18 -11.04
N ASP A 21 -6.36 6.31 -11.67
CA ASP A 21 -7.82 6.41 -11.66
C ASP A 21 -8.39 6.30 -10.24
N THR A 22 -7.84 5.38 -9.43
CA THR A 22 -8.27 5.17 -8.05
C THR A 22 -8.01 6.41 -7.20
N LEU A 23 -6.83 7.03 -7.34
CA LEU A 23 -6.49 8.23 -6.59
C LEU A 23 -7.38 9.42 -6.97
N VAL A 24 -7.55 9.65 -8.27
CA VAL A 24 -8.43 10.72 -8.78
C VAL A 24 -9.87 10.53 -8.28
N ASN A 25 -10.41 9.32 -8.41
CA ASN A 25 -11.74 8.99 -7.91
C ASN A 25 -11.86 9.14 -6.39
N GLY A 26 -10.83 8.77 -5.64
CA GLY A 26 -10.78 8.96 -4.19
C GLY A 26 -10.92 10.43 -3.78
N ILE A 27 -10.19 11.33 -4.44
CA ILE A 27 -10.29 12.78 -4.22
C ILE A 27 -11.69 13.28 -4.53
N LYS A 28 -12.28 12.88 -5.65
CA LYS A 28 -13.64 13.26 -6.03
C LYS A 28 -14.69 12.76 -5.02
N ILE A 29 -14.54 11.52 -4.56
CA ILE A 29 -15.43 10.94 -3.54
C ILE A 29 -15.31 11.72 -2.23
N THR A 30 -14.12 12.07 -1.81
CA THR A 30 -13.87 12.87 -0.59
C THR A 30 -14.55 14.22 -0.70
N ARG A 31 -14.38 14.95 -1.82
CA ARG A 31 -15.07 16.22 -2.08
C ARG A 31 -16.58 16.06 -2.03
N ARG A 32 -17.12 14.99 -2.62
CA ARG A 32 -18.56 14.71 -2.59
C ARG A 32 -19.07 14.46 -1.17
N ILE A 33 -18.33 13.67 -0.35
CA ILE A 33 -18.67 13.42 1.05
C ILE A 33 -18.67 14.74 1.84
N CYS A 34 -17.65 15.57 1.67
CA CYS A 34 -17.54 16.87 2.29
C CYS A 34 -18.65 17.86 1.86
N GLY A 35 -19.31 17.60 0.74
CA GLY A 35 -20.44 18.38 0.24
C GLY A 35 -21.80 18.06 0.86
N TYR A 36 -21.91 17.01 1.71
CA TYR A 36 -23.16 16.64 2.38
C TYR A 36 -23.21 17.11 3.83
N ASP A 37 -24.41 17.47 4.29
CA ASP A 37 -24.67 17.77 5.70
C ASP A 37 -24.59 16.48 6.57
N PRO A 38 -24.14 16.60 7.81
CA PRO A 38 -23.75 17.82 8.53
C PRO A 38 -22.32 18.30 8.25
N VAL A 39 -21.49 17.53 7.54
CA VAL A 39 -20.07 17.84 7.31
C VAL A 39 -19.91 19.17 6.57
N ARG A 40 -20.74 19.40 5.56
CA ARG A 40 -20.71 20.63 4.74
C ARG A 40 -20.81 21.90 5.58
N SER A 41 -21.64 21.90 6.62
CA SER A 41 -21.83 23.07 7.49
C SER A 41 -20.62 23.41 8.36
N LEU A 42 -19.66 22.49 8.52
CA LEU A 42 -18.43 22.63 9.31
C LEU A 42 -17.24 23.05 8.45
N ILE A 43 -17.36 23.02 7.11
CA ILE A 43 -16.28 23.32 6.19
C ILE A 43 -16.48 24.70 5.60
N THR A 44 -15.49 25.59 5.76
CA THR A 44 -15.48 26.92 5.13
C THR A 44 -14.94 26.84 3.70
N ASP A 45 -13.78 26.23 3.53
CA ASP A 45 -13.09 26.14 2.25
C ASP A 45 -12.28 24.83 2.14
N GLU A 46 -11.99 24.41 0.91
CA GLU A 46 -11.02 23.36 0.61
C GLU A 46 -9.63 23.97 0.61
N PHE A 47 -8.80 23.59 1.58
CA PHE A 47 -7.44 24.11 1.70
C PHE A 47 -6.52 23.60 0.58
N SER A 48 -6.62 22.30 0.25
CA SER A 48 -5.75 21.66 -0.76
C SER A 48 -6.50 20.46 -1.38
N PRO A 49 -6.47 20.32 -2.70
CA PRO A 49 -5.83 21.17 -3.73
C PRO A 49 -6.45 22.56 -3.90
N GLY A 50 -7.61 22.82 -3.28
CA GLY A 50 -8.30 24.09 -3.34
C GLY A 50 -9.00 24.35 -4.68
N GLN A 51 -9.62 25.52 -4.79
CA GLN A 51 -10.45 25.88 -5.97
C GLN A 51 -9.64 26.04 -7.26
N ALA A 52 -8.31 26.15 -7.19
CA ALA A 52 -7.45 26.25 -8.38
C ALA A 52 -7.51 24.97 -9.26
N ILE A 53 -7.87 23.82 -8.66
CA ILE A 53 -8.08 22.57 -9.39
C ILE A 53 -9.56 22.25 -9.39
N ASN A 54 -10.23 22.67 -10.44
CA ASN A 54 -11.66 22.53 -10.61
C ASN A 54 -12.10 21.05 -10.62
N GLY A 55 -13.23 20.75 -9.98
CA GLY A 55 -13.67 19.44 -9.49
C GLY A 55 -13.72 18.28 -10.48
N ASP A 56 -13.78 18.54 -11.80
CA ASP A 56 -13.95 17.51 -12.82
C ASP A 56 -12.79 17.38 -13.81
N ASN A 57 -11.67 18.08 -13.55
CA ASN A 57 -10.49 17.94 -14.39
C ASN A 57 -9.56 16.86 -13.85
N ASP A 58 -9.76 15.62 -14.28
CA ASP A 58 -8.99 14.46 -13.85
C ASP A 58 -7.49 14.60 -14.08
N ALA A 59 -7.10 15.22 -15.19
CA ALA A 59 -5.69 15.44 -15.52
C ALA A 59 -5.05 16.43 -14.54
N ALA A 60 -5.73 17.50 -14.18
CA ALA A 60 -5.23 18.47 -13.21
C ALA A 60 -5.17 17.88 -11.79
N ILE A 61 -6.18 17.09 -11.39
CA ILE A 61 -6.17 16.38 -10.10
C ILE A 61 -4.99 15.42 -10.05
N LEU A 62 -4.77 14.63 -11.10
CA LEU A 62 -3.68 13.65 -11.16
C LEU A 62 -2.30 14.34 -11.11
N GLU A 63 -2.13 15.44 -11.86
CA GLU A 63 -0.89 16.18 -11.86
C GLU A 63 -0.58 16.79 -10.48
N TRP A 64 -1.59 17.39 -9.85
CA TRP A 64 -1.46 17.87 -8.47
C TRP A 64 -1.08 16.72 -7.52
N ALA A 65 -1.76 15.58 -7.61
CA ALA A 65 -1.50 14.42 -6.78
C ALA A 65 -0.07 13.90 -6.96
N ARG A 66 0.44 13.83 -8.17
CA ARG A 66 1.84 13.43 -8.44
C ARG A 66 2.86 14.33 -7.76
N ASN A 67 2.56 15.61 -7.67
CA ASN A 67 3.47 16.60 -7.07
C ASN A 67 3.35 16.73 -5.55
N THR A 68 2.24 16.27 -4.95
CA THR A 68 1.96 16.51 -3.54
C THR A 68 1.73 15.25 -2.70
N SER A 69 1.42 14.11 -3.34
CA SER A 69 1.19 12.86 -2.60
C SER A 69 2.47 12.33 -1.97
N THR A 70 2.31 11.70 -0.82
CA THR A 70 3.36 10.97 -0.12
C THR A 70 2.86 9.60 0.32
N THR A 71 3.76 8.75 0.75
CA THR A 71 3.40 7.47 1.34
C THR A 71 2.76 7.65 2.71
N ILE A 72 1.83 6.77 3.07
CA ILE A 72 1.31 6.63 4.44
C ILE A 72 2.06 5.54 5.23
N TYR A 73 3.25 5.17 4.77
CA TYR A 73 4.21 4.29 5.45
C TYR A 73 3.71 2.86 5.69
N HIS A 74 3.02 2.29 4.69
CA HIS A 74 2.61 0.87 4.69
C HIS A 74 3.30 0.06 3.57
N PRO A 75 4.66 -0.03 3.55
CA PRO A 75 5.35 -0.82 2.54
C PRO A 75 4.98 -2.30 2.67
N SER A 76 4.75 -2.96 1.54
CA SER A 76 4.36 -4.37 1.49
C SER A 76 4.78 -5.01 0.16
N GLY A 77 4.72 -6.35 0.08
CA GLY A 77 4.82 -7.08 -1.19
C GLY A 77 6.21 -7.33 -1.74
N THR A 78 7.30 -6.88 -1.11
CA THR A 78 8.67 -7.07 -1.62
C THR A 78 9.17 -8.52 -1.53
N CYS A 79 8.55 -9.34 -0.69
CA CYS A 79 8.78 -10.80 -0.59
C CYS A 79 7.48 -11.57 -0.81
N LYS A 80 6.70 -11.18 -1.84
CA LYS A 80 5.32 -11.65 -2.01
C LYS A 80 5.21 -13.18 -1.95
N MET A 81 4.16 -13.64 -1.27
CA MET A 81 3.77 -15.05 -1.22
C MET A 81 3.11 -15.47 -2.54
N GLY A 82 3.41 -16.67 -3.00
CA GLY A 82 2.78 -17.20 -4.19
C GLY A 82 3.42 -18.47 -4.71
N LYS A 83 2.90 -18.93 -5.87
CA LYS A 83 3.40 -20.09 -6.62
C LYS A 83 3.96 -19.68 -7.98
N ASP A 84 3.84 -18.40 -8.35
CA ASP A 84 4.35 -17.89 -9.61
C ASP A 84 5.87 -17.67 -9.54
N PRO A 85 6.56 -17.53 -10.69
CA PRO A 85 8.03 -17.38 -10.72
C PRO A 85 8.58 -16.13 -10.01
N MET A 86 7.74 -15.14 -9.73
CA MET A 86 8.10 -13.91 -9.02
C MET A 86 7.82 -13.99 -7.51
N ALA A 87 7.22 -15.08 -7.03
CA ALA A 87 7.00 -15.28 -5.61
C ALA A 87 8.31 -15.57 -4.88
N VAL A 88 8.51 -14.92 -3.73
CA VAL A 88 9.69 -15.10 -2.89
C VAL A 88 9.45 -16.21 -1.86
N VAL A 89 8.22 -16.31 -1.33
CA VAL A 89 7.86 -17.34 -0.35
C VAL A 89 6.65 -18.15 -0.80
N ASP A 90 6.58 -19.39 -0.31
CA ASP A 90 5.44 -20.27 -0.49
C ASP A 90 4.28 -19.94 0.49
N PRO A 91 3.09 -20.59 0.40
CA PRO A 91 1.99 -20.36 1.33
C PRO A 91 2.28 -20.69 2.80
N ARG A 92 3.37 -21.39 3.09
CA ARG A 92 3.87 -21.60 4.46
C ARG A 92 5.01 -20.64 4.81
N LEU A 93 5.16 -19.56 4.05
CA LEU A 93 6.14 -18.48 4.24
C LEU A 93 7.60 -18.93 4.14
N ARG A 94 7.88 -20.09 3.54
CA ARG A 94 9.23 -20.60 3.30
C ARG A 94 9.79 -19.99 2.03
N VAL A 95 11.04 -19.51 2.09
CA VAL A 95 11.71 -18.92 0.93
C VAL A 95 11.97 -20.00 -0.13
N HIS A 96 11.54 -19.72 -1.37
CA HIS A 96 11.77 -20.65 -2.48
C HIS A 96 13.29 -20.85 -2.73
N GLY A 97 13.71 -22.09 -2.81
CA GLY A 97 15.10 -22.46 -3.09
C GLY A 97 16.08 -22.34 -1.92
N VAL A 98 15.63 -21.88 -0.75
CA VAL A 98 16.47 -21.76 0.46
C VAL A 98 15.86 -22.54 1.61
N GLY A 99 16.61 -23.54 2.12
CA GLY A 99 16.15 -24.36 3.24
C GLY A 99 16.18 -23.60 4.56
N ARG A 100 15.22 -23.86 5.44
CA ARG A 100 15.15 -23.36 6.81
C ARG A 100 15.07 -21.82 6.93
N LEU A 101 14.58 -21.13 5.91
CA LEU A 101 14.39 -19.69 5.92
C LEU A 101 12.93 -19.34 5.63
N ARG A 102 12.37 -18.43 6.40
CA ARG A 102 11.03 -17.85 6.20
C ARG A 102 11.07 -16.34 6.23
N VAL A 103 10.08 -15.72 5.59
CA VAL A 103 9.78 -14.29 5.74
C VAL A 103 8.35 -14.19 6.27
N ALA A 104 8.15 -13.38 7.33
CA ALA A 104 6.87 -13.29 8.03
C ALA A 104 6.59 -11.86 8.50
N ASP A 105 6.41 -10.97 7.57
CA ASP A 105 6.00 -9.59 7.79
C ASP A 105 5.14 -9.09 6.62
N ALA A 106 4.81 -7.80 6.57
CA ALA A 106 3.99 -7.23 5.51
C ALA A 106 4.57 -7.42 4.09
N SER A 107 5.87 -7.73 3.96
CA SER A 107 6.48 -7.95 2.64
C SER A 107 5.95 -9.18 1.92
N ILE A 108 5.36 -10.15 2.64
CA ILE A 108 4.78 -11.36 2.03
C ILE A 108 3.45 -11.10 1.30
N MET A 109 2.80 -9.99 1.50
CA MET A 109 1.49 -9.70 0.91
C MET A 109 1.58 -9.69 -0.62
N PRO A 110 0.79 -10.51 -1.35
CA PRO A 110 0.74 -10.46 -2.82
C PRO A 110 0.18 -9.13 -3.34
N THR A 111 -0.77 -8.56 -2.60
CA THR A 111 -1.36 -7.23 -2.80
C THR A 111 -1.55 -6.57 -1.44
N ILE A 112 -1.46 -5.25 -1.39
CA ILE A 112 -1.72 -4.50 -0.16
C ILE A 112 -3.18 -4.64 0.25
N THR A 113 -3.42 -4.71 1.55
CA THR A 113 -4.78 -4.73 2.11
C THR A 113 -5.48 -3.37 1.96
N SER A 114 -6.81 -3.35 2.02
CA SER A 114 -7.62 -2.13 1.88
C SER A 114 -7.56 -1.18 3.09
N GLY A 115 -6.86 -1.55 4.13
CA GLY A 115 -6.66 -0.75 5.35
C GLY A 115 -5.21 -0.76 5.82
N ASN A 116 -4.97 -0.14 6.96
CA ASN A 116 -3.65 -0.08 7.59
C ASN A 116 -3.09 -1.48 7.83
N THR A 117 -1.78 -1.64 7.63
CA THR A 117 -1.12 -2.96 7.62
C THR A 117 -0.76 -3.50 9.00
N ASN A 118 -1.07 -2.80 10.10
CA ASN A 118 -0.71 -3.26 11.45
C ASN A 118 -1.43 -4.57 11.83
N ALA A 119 -2.76 -4.64 11.68
CA ALA A 119 -3.51 -5.85 12.00
C ALA A 119 -3.12 -7.05 11.12
N PRO A 120 -2.98 -6.90 9.77
CA PRO A 120 -2.41 -7.94 8.94
C PRO A 120 -1.00 -8.39 9.35
N ALA A 121 -0.12 -7.48 9.76
CA ALA A 121 1.23 -7.83 10.21
C ALA A 121 1.20 -8.70 11.49
N ILE A 122 0.34 -8.36 12.45
CA ILE A 122 0.11 -9.17 13.65
C ILE A 122 -0.43 -10.55 13.25
N MET A 123 -1.43 -10.62 12.38
CA MET A 123 -2.01 -11.87 11.89
C MET A 123 -0.97 -12.77 11.21
N ILE A 124 -0.07 -12.18 10.40
CA ILE A 124 1.03 -12.91 9.76
C ILE A 124 1.96 -13.51 10.84
N GLY A 125 2.28 -12.75 11.89
CA GLY A 125 3.10 -13.21 13.01
C GLY A 125 2.46 -14.40 13.75
N GLU A 126 1.17 -14.32 14.06
CA GLU A 126 0.41 -15.42 14.68
C GLU A 126 0.41 -16.66 13.79
N LYS A 127 0.10 -16.49 12.50
CA LYS A 127 0.06 -17.63 11.56
C LYS A 127 1.42 -18.31 11.36
N VAL A 128 2.51 -17.55 11.30
CA VAL A 128 3.84 -18.16 11.18
C VAL A 128 4.24 -18.90 12.46
N SER A 129 3.82 -18.42 13.62
CA SER A 129 4.03 -19.11 14.89
C SER A 129 3.39 -20.51 14.87
N ASP A 130 2.11 -20.60 14.48
CA ASP A 130 1.42 -21.89 14.32
C ASP A 130 2.18 -22.82 13.35
N MET A 131 2.57 -22.29 12.18
CA MET A 131 3.31 -23.06 11.16
C MET A 131 4.67 -23.59 11.65
N LEU A 132 5.35 -22.80 12.50
CA LEU A 132 6.64 -23.21 13.09
C LEU A 132 6.44 -24.31 14.13
N MET A 133 5.41 -24.19 14.95
CA MET A 133 5.08 -25.22 15.95
C MET A 133 4.69 -26.55 15.28
N GLU A 134 3.89 -26.51 14.21
CA GLU A 134 3.55 -27.69 13.41
C GLU A 134 4.77 -28.36 12.78
N ASP A 135 5.75 -27.58 12.28
CA ASP A 135 6.95 -28.11 11.64
C ASP A 135 8.00 -28.60 12.65
N ALA A 136 7.87 -28.26 13.92
CA ALA A 136 8.79 -28.65 14.99
C ALA A 136 8.36 -29.93 15.72
N GLY A 137 7.09 -30.31 15.67
CA GLY A 137 6.49 -31.51 16.30
C GLY A 137 6.50 -32.69 15.40
#